data_e1ffa98e9e0977adab11ef2b9612dcf1
#
_entry.id   e1ffa98e9e0977adab11ef2b9612dcf1
#
_cell.length_a   1.000
_cell.length_b   1.000
_cell.length_c   1.000
_cell.angle_alpha   90.00
_cell.angle_beta   90.00
_cell.angle_gamma   90.00
#
_symmetry.space_group_name_H-M   'P 1'
#
loop_
_entity.id
_entity.type
_entity.pdbx_description
1 polymer ?
#
loop_
_entity_poly.entity_id
_entity_poly.type
_entity_poly.pdbx_seq_one_letter_code
_entity_poly.pdbx_strand_id
1 'polypeptide(L)'
;HGRIFEFFKYPKEKRKIIAEVDLIIIDEISMVRADIIDCVDRILRVYSGNMRLPFGGKQLLFVGDVFQLEPVVPSDQKEILSLFYASPFFFSARVFKDINLVPIELQKVYRQTDSVFINILDRIRNNAARKQELDTLNGRYFPSFEPQNEDMYITLATRRDQVDFINEKKLAELPGEEYVSVGKIEGDFPESSLPTQLNLSIKEQAQVIFIDNDYERRWVNGTIGMVSGIDENGNVYVLLESGVEHLVEPTSWRNYKYKYNEKEKRIEEEIVGTFEQLPIRLAWAITVHKSQGLTFSRVVVDLTGGVFAGGQTYVALSRCTSLEGLVLKSKISSRDIFIRKEIVEFSQIFNNQALIEKSIKESEAELQYGRAAQGFRQGNM
;
A
#
# COMPACT_ATOMS: atom_id res chain seq x y z
N HIS A 1 22.87 9.44 -13.44
CA HIS A 1 22.06 10.20 -12.48
C HIS A 1 21.85 11.67 -12.89
N GLY A 2 22.80 12.36 -13.56
CA GLY A 2 22.61 13.74 -14.01
C GLY A 2 21.48 13.94 -15.02
N ARG A 3 21.13 12.92 -15.81
CA ARG A 3 20.10 13.01 -16.86
C ARG A 3 18.66 12.79 -16.38
N ILE A 4 18.43 12.17 -15.23
CA ILE A 4 17.06 11.97 -14.70
C ILE A 4 16.40 13.32 -14.42
N PHE A 5 17.16 14.33 -14.03
CA PHE A 5 16.65 15.66 -13.70
C PHE A 5 16.37 16.55 -14.91
N GLU A 6 16.90 16.23 -16.09
CA GLU A 6 16.61 16.97 -17.33
C GLU A 6 15.20 16.68 -17.88
N PHE A 7 14.58 15.56 -17.46
CA PHE A 7 13.27 15.11 -17.95
C PHE A 7 12.08 15.65 -17.14
N PHE A 8 12.28 16.21 -15.96
CA PHE A 8 11.17 16.70 -15.13
C PHE A 8 10.83 18.18 -15.42
N LYS A 9 10.48 18.50 -16.67
CA LYS A 9 9.86 19.78 -16.99
C LYS A 9 8.36 19.69 -16.73
N TYR A 10 7.96 20.03 -15.51
CA TYR A 10 6.53 20.08 -15.18
C TYR A 10 5.85 21.30 -15.81
N PRO A 11 4.55 21.19 -16.18
CA PRO A 11 3.70 22.34 -16.56
C PRO A 11 3.69 23.41 -15.47
N LYS A 12 3.37 24.64 -15.84
CA LYS A 12 3.40 25.80 -14.93
C LYS A 12 2.48 25.58 -13.72
N GLU A 13 1.33 25.00 -13.93
CA GLU A 13 0.33 24.69 -12.90
C GLU A 13 0.91 23.71 -11.85
N LYS A 14 1.50 22.60 -12.29
CA LYS A 14 2.11 21.61 -11.39
C LYS A 14 3.28 22.17 -10.58
N ARG A 15 4.08 23.04 -11.21
CA ARG A 15 5.17 23.74 -10.51
C ARG A 15 4.67 24.63 -9.38
N LYS A 16 3.52 25.33 -9.60
CA LYS A 16 2.89 26.16 -8.59
C LYS A 16 2.38 25.34 -7.41
N ILE A 17 1.70 24.22 -7.67
CA ILE A 17 1.27 23.30 -6.62
C ILE A 17 2.45 22.89 -5.73
N ILE A 18 3.55 22.44 -6.35
CA ILE A 18 4.76 22.06 -5.63
C ILE A 18 5.34 23.21 -4.80
N ALA A 19 5.28 24.44 -5.32
CA ALA A 19 5.76 25.61 -4.61
C ALA A 19 4.93 25.96 -3.37
N GLU A 20 3.61 25.81 -3.46
CA GLU A 20 2.65 26.26 -2.43
C GLU A 20 2.36 25.21 -1.35
N VAL A 21 2.57 23.91 -1.61
CA VAL A 21 2.34 22.86 -0.60
C VAL A 21 3.29 23.01 0.57
N ASP A 22 2.79 22.89 1.81
CA ASP A 22 3.57 22.98 3.05
C ASP A 22 3.93 21.61 3.61
N LEU A 23 3.01 20.64 3.55
CA LEU A 23 3.18 19.28 4.06
C LEU A 23 2.98 18.26 2.93
N ILE A 24 3.86 17.28 2.87
CA ILE A 24 3.76 16.14 1.95
C ILE A 24 3.72 14.86 2.78
N ILE A 25 2.67 14.07 2.59
CA ILE A 25 2.50 12.78 3.24
C ILE A 25 2.81 11.69 2.21
N ILE A 26 3.71 10.77 2.55
CA ILE A 26 4.02 9.59 1.73
C ILE A 26 3.62 8.36 2.54
N ASP A 27 2.54 7.72 2.09
CA ASP A 27 2.04 6.48 2.67
C ASP A 27 2.77 5.26 2.09
N GLU A 28 2.71 4.12 2.79
CA GLU A 28 3.40 2.86 2.45
C GLU A 28 4.88 3.07 2.14
N ILE A 29 5.57 3.87 2.96
CA ILE A 29 6.96 4.29 2.75
C ILE A 29 7.94 3.12 2.68
N SER A 30 7.61 1.97 3.26
CA SER A 30 8.45 0.76 3.22
C SER A 30 8.76 0.30 1.80
N MET A 31 7.85 0.56 0.85
CA MET A 31 7.98 0.18 -0.55
C MET A 31 8.66 1.24 -1.42
N VAL A 32 8.97 2.40 -0.85
CA VAL A 32 9.60 3.51 -1.59
C VAL A 32 11.12 3.37 -1.56
N ARG A 33 11.74 3.43 -2.74
CA ARG A 33 13.20 3.32 -2.87
C ARG A 33 13.92 4.61 -2.49
N ALA A 34 15.16 4.46 -2.02
CA ALA A 34 16.02 5.58 -1.63
C ALA A 34 16.23 6.62 -2.76
N ASP A 35 16.42 6.16 -4.00
CA ASP A 35 16.59 7.03 -5.17
C ASP A 35 15.33 7.84 -5.49
N ILE A 36 14.16 7.30 -5.21
CA ILE A 36 12.89 8.05 -5.38
C ILE A 36 12.79 9.16 -4.35
N ILE A 37 13.20 8.94 -3.10
CA ILE A 37 13.24 9.99 -2.07
C ILE A 37 14.20 11.12 -2.47
N ASP A 38 15.40 10.80 -2.97
CA ASP A 38 16.33 11.81 -3.46
C ASP A 38 15.79 12.55 -4.70
N CYS A 39 15.01 11.86 -5.57
CA CYS A 39 14.29 12.52 -6.66
C CYS A 39 13.24 13.51 -6.12
N VAL A 40 12.46 13.11 -5.11
CA VAL A 40 11.48 13.98 -4.45
C VAL A 40 12.19 15.20 -3.83
N ASP A 41 13.26 14.99 -3.09
CA ASP A 41 14.08 16.09 -2.54
C ASP A 41 14.52 17.08 -3.64
N ARG A 42 15.07 16.56 -4.72
CA ARG A 42 15.55 17.40 -5.83
C ARG A 42 14.42 18.19 -6.49
N ILE A 43 13.28 17.55 -6.75
CA ILE A 43 12.11 18.20 -7.34
C ILE A 43 11.61 19.32 -6.43
N LEU A 44 11.49 19.06 -5.14
CA LEU A 44 11.02 20.02 -4.17
C LEU A 44 11.98 21.22 -4.05
N ARG A 45 13.29 21.00 -3.97
CA ARG A 45 14.28 22.09 -3.96
C ARG A 45 14.17 22.98 -5.19
N VAL A 46 14.06 22.38 -6.38
CA VAL A 46 13.99 23.13 -7.64
C VAL A 46 12.71 23.96 -7.73
N TYR A 47 11.57 23.37 -7.45
CA TYR A 47 10.28 24.02 -7.69
C TYR A 47 9.76 24.86 -6.52
N SER A 48 10.27 24.69 -5.30
CA SER A 48 10.06 25.65 -4.20
C SER A 48 11.00 26.86 -4.29
N GLY A 49 11.98 26.83 -5.21
CA GLY A 49 13.02 27.86 -5.31
C GLY A 49 14.02 27.85 -4.16
N ASN A 50 14.05 26.83 -3.33
CA ASN A 50 14.93 26.71 -2.18
C ASN A 50 15.90 25.52 -2.33
N MET A 51 17.01 25.78 -2.98
CA MET A 51 18.05 24.77 -3.23
C MET A 51 18.88 24.40 -1.99
N ARG A 52 18.81 25.20 -0.92
CA ARG A 52 19.68 25.04 0.26
C ARG A 52 19.08 24.07 1.27
N LEU A 53 17.78 24.14 1.48
CA LEU A 53 17.12 23.32 2.48
C LEU A 53 16.70 21.95 1.88
N PRO A 54 16.85 20.85 2.64
CA PRO A 54 16.28 19.55 2.29
C PRO A 54 14.80 19.67 1.96
N PHE A 55 14.37 18.95 0.93
CA PHE A 55 12.99 18.98 0.41
C PHE A 55 12.46 20.40 0.09
N GLY A 56 13.37 21.33 -0.20
CA GLY A 56 12.99 22.72 -0.45
C GLY A 56 12.44 23.45 0.77
N GLY A 57 12.63 22.92 1.98
CA GLY A 57 12.08 23.44 3.23
C GLY A 57 10.63 23.00 3.50
N LYS A 58 10.09 22.04 2.74
CA LYS A 58 8.77 21.46 2.97
C LYS A 58 8.82 20.42 4.10
N GLN A 59 7.73 20.28 4.84
CA GLN A 59 7.57 19.22 5.84
C GLN A 59 7.19 17.91 5.16
N LEU A 60 7.81 16.80 5.57
CA LEU A 60 7.47 15.47 5.11
C LEU A 60 7.00 14.60 6.28
N LEU A 61 5.92 13.85 6.04
CA LEU A 61 5.44 12.80 6.93
C LEU A 61 5.46 11.48 6.17
N PHE A 62 6.25 10.53 6.65
CA PHE A 62 6.30 9.17 6.13
C PHE A 62 5.46 8.26 7.00
N VAL A 63 4.54 7.53 6.39
CA VAL A 63 3.65 6.58 7.06
C VAL A 63 3.90 5.19 6.49
N GLY A 64 3.94 4.16 7.33
CA GLY A 64 4.10 2.77 6.88
C GLY A 64 4.76 1.89 7.94
N ASP A 65 4.99 0.63 7.59
CA ASP A 65 5.67 -0.34 8.44
C ASP A 65 6.89 -0.92 7.71
N VAL A 66 8.09 -0.55 8.15
CA VAL A 66 9.34 -0.97 7.51
C VAL A 66 9.60 -2.48 7.58
N PHE A 67 8.89 -3.19 8.45
CA PHE A 67 8.95 -4.64 8.55
C PHE A 67 8.01 -5.37 7.56
N GLN A 68 7.18 -4.61 6.85
CA GLN A 68 6.36 -5.13 5.75
C GLN A 68 7.20 -5.28 4.47
N LEU A 69 6.59 -5.18 3.30
CA LEU A 69 7.28 -5.43 2.04
C LEU A 69 8.38 -4.41 1.76
N GLU A 70 9.52 -4.94 1.34
CA GLU A 70 10.67 -4.15 0.89
C GLU A 70 10.44 -3.55 -0.50
N PRO A 71 11.17 -2.47 -0.88
CA PRO A 71 11.07 -1.88 -2.21
C PRO A 71 11.46 -2.87 -3.30
N VAL A 72 10.66 -2.93 -4.37
CA VAL A 72 10.98 -3.74 -5.53
C VAL A 72 12.08 -3.07 -6.34
N VAL A 73 13.20 -3.78 -6.51
CA VAL A 73 14.33 -3.34 -7.33
C VAL A 73 14.47 -4.29 -8.52
N PRO A 74 14.20 -3.86 -9.76
CA PRO A 74 14.43 -4.65 -10.96
C PRO A 74 15.89 -5.12 -11.04
N SER A 75 16.12 -6.32 -11.58
CA SER A 75 17.44 -6.96 -11.57
C SER A 75 18.50 -6.14 -12.31
N ASP A 76 18.11 -5.46 -13.41
CA ASP A 76 18.95 -4.57 -14.20
C ASP A 76 19.35 -3.27 -13.47
N GLN A 77 18.65 -2.92 -12.39
CA GLN A 77 18.90 -1.70 -11.60
C GLN A 77 19.67 -1.96 -10.30
N LYS A 78 19.74 -3.21 -9.84
CA LYS A 78 20.37 -3.56 -8.56
C LYS A 78 21.83 -3.11 -8.47
N GLU A 79 22.63 -3.42 -9.47
CA GLU A 79 24.06 -3.03 -9.51
C GLU A 79 24.22 -1.51 -9.50
N ILE A 80 23.44 -0.82 -10.31
CA ILE A 80 23.50 0.63 -10.41
C ILE A 80 23.13 1.27 -9.07
N LEU A 81 22.05 0.82 -8.42
CA LEU A 81 21.62 1.37 -7.13
C LEU A 81 22.65 1.13 -6.03
N SER A 82 23.28 -0.05 -5.98
CA SER A 82 24.28 -0.39 -4.97
C SER A 82 25.55 0.47 -5.03
N LEU A 83 25.86 1.09 -6.19
CA LEU A 83 26.95 2.04 -6.32
C LEU A 83 26.69 3.38 -5.61
N PHE A 84 25.42 3.70 -5.36
CA PHE A 84 25.00 5.01 -4.87
C PHE A 84 24.34 4.98 -3.50
N TYR A 85 23.75 3.86 -3.10
CA TYR A 85 22.98 3.70 -1.86
C TYR A 85 23.42 2.45 -1.11
N ALA A 86 23.52 2.58 0.22
CA ALA A 86 23.87 1.46 1.10
C ALA A 86 22.79 0.36 1.08
N SER A 87 21.53 0.76 0.86
CA SER A 87 20.39 -0.13 0.69
C SER A 87 19.31 0.49 -0.18
N PRO A 88 18.34 -0.30 -0.69
CA PRO A 88 17.24 0.25 -1.48
C PRO A 88 16.20 1.00 -0.63
N PHE A 89 16.21 0.87 0.69
CA PHE A 89 15.21 1.44 1.57
C PHE A 89 15.25 2.95 1.60
N PHE A 90 14.09 3.59 1.77
CA PHE A 90 13.94 5.04 1.77
C PHE A 90 14.91 5.76 2.72
N PHE A 91 15.15 5.19 3.91
CA PHE A 91 16.05 5.77 4.91
C PHE A 91 17.52 5.76 4.51
N SER A 92 17.89 5.07 3.43
CA SER A 92 19.23 5.15 2.82
C SER A 92 19.38 6.28 1.81
N ALA A 93 18.33 7.11 1.59
CA ALA A 93 18.41 8.26 0.72
C ALA A 93 19.48 9.25 1.22
N ARG A 94 20.18 9.91 0.28
CA ARG A 94 21.30 10.80 0.59
C ARG A 94 20.88 12.06 1.33
N VAL A 95 19.65 12.51 1.10
CA VAL A 95 19.08 13.69 1.76
C VAL A 95 19.08 13.54 3.29
N PHE A 96 19.00 12.31 3.82
CA PHE A 96 19.04 12.05 5.27
C PHE A 96 20.45 12.19 5.91
N LYS A 97 21.45 12.57 5.12
CA LYS A 97 22.72 13.07 5.68
C LYS A 97 22.63 14.52 6.19
N ASP A 98 21.67 15.28 5.65
CA ASP A 98 21.47 16.70 5.92
C ASP A 98 20.29 16.96 6.87
N ILE A 99 19.45 15.97 7.13
CA ILE A 99 18.25 16.05 7.98
C ILE A 99 18.05 14.76 8.77
N ASN A 100 17.60 14.89 10.01
CA ASN A 100 17.29 13.73 10.85
C ASN A 100 15.89 13.20 10.58
N LEU A 101 15.77 11.88 10.43
CA LEU A 101 14.50 11.18 10.56
C LEU A 101 14.18 11.00 12.04
N VAL A 102 12.94 11.26 12.42
CA VAL A 102 12.42 11.04 13.78
C VAL A 102 11.35 9.95 13.71
N PRO A 103 11.72 8.66 13.76
CA PRO A 103 10.76 7.58 13.63
C PRO A 103 10.01 7.34 14.94
N ILE A 104 8.68 7.39 14.85
CA ILE A 104 7.76 7.12 15.94
C ILE A 104 6.99 5.84 15.61
N GLU A 105 7.12 4.82 16.44
CA GLU A 105 6.40 3.56 16.31
C GLU A 105 5.13 3.57 17.16
N LEU A 106 3.99 3.31 16.51
CA LEU A 106 2.71 3.11 17.17
C LEU A 106 2.68 1.72 17.83
N GLN A 107 2.31 1.65 19.11
CA GLN A 107 2.43 0.44 19.93
C GLN A 107 1.14 -0.40 19.97
N LYS A 108 -0.01 0.18 19.68
CA LYS A 108 -1.30 -0.50 19.84
C LYS A 108 -1.75 -1.18 18.56
N VAL A 109 -2.03 -2.48 18.65
CA VAL A 109 -2.58 -3.29 17.56
C VAL A 109 -4.11 -3.28 17.64
N TYR A 110 -4.77 -3.02 16.50
CA TYR A 110 -6.25 -2.98 16.41
C TYR A 110 -6.83 -4.03 15.46
N ARG A 111 -6.01 -4.59 14.54
CA ARG A 111 -6.48 -5.54 13.51
C ARG A 111 -6.80 -6.90 14.08
N GLN A 112 -5.94 -7.41 14.97
CA GLN A 112 -6.12 -8.70 15.64
C GLN A 112 -6.56 -8.48 17.08
N THR A 113 -7.38 -9.44 17.57
CA THR A 113 -7.86 -9.47 18.97
C THR A 113 -7.31 -10.66 19.75
N ASP A 114 -6.84 -11.71 19.04
CA ASP A 114 -6.22 -12.89 19.63
C ASP A 114 -4.80 -12.59 20.09
N SER A 115 -4.58 -12.60 21.39
CA SER A 115 -3.27 -12.28 22.00
C SER A 115 -2.16 -13.29 21.63
N VAL A 116 -2.52 -14.56 21.40
CA VAL A 116 -1.56 -15.59 20.97
C VAL A 116 -1.10 -15.28 19.55
N PHE A 117 -2.04 -14.98 18.66
CA PHE A 117 -1.73 -14.65 17.28
C PHE A 117 -0.95 -13.32 17.16
N ILE A 118 -1.33 -12.30 17.94
CA ILE A 118 -0.58 -11.02 18.00
C ILE A 118 0.88 -11.27 18.42
N ASN A 119 1.10 -12.10 19.44
CA ASN A 119 2.47 -12.43 19.88
C ASN A 119 3.26 -13.16 18.78
N ILE A 120 2.65 -14.12 18.10
CA ILE A 120 3.27 -14.85 16.99
C ILE A 120 3.65 -13.86 15.87
N LEU A 121 2.76 -12.97 15.49
CA LEU A 121 3.01 -11.96 14.46
C LEU A 121 4.14 -11.00 14.86
N ASP A 122 4.16 -10.55 16.11
CA ASP A 122 5.25 -9.71 16.62
C ASP A 122 6.62 -10.44 16.58
N ARG A 123 6.66 -11.71 16.97
CA ARG A 123 7.86 -12.53 16.87
C ARG A 123 8.34 -12.72 15.44
N ILE A 124 7.41 -12.93 14.49
CA ILE A 124 7.74 -13.05 13.08
C ILE A 124 8.22 -11.71 12.53
N ARG A 125 7.53 -10.62 12.85
CA ARG A 125 7.87 -9.26 12.48
C ARG A 125 9.32 -8.92 12.88
N ASN A 126 9.71 -9.31 14.08
CA ASN A 126 11.05 -9.02 14.62
C ASN A 126 12.10 -10.12 14.33
N ASN A 127 11.79 -11.08 13.44
CA ASN A 127 12.64 -12.26 13.18
C ASN A 127 13.10 -13.00 14.47
N ALA A 128 12.22 -13.04 15.45
CA ALA A 128 12.46 -13.63 16.77
C ALA A 128 11.57 -14.86 17.04
N ALA A 129 10.89 -15.36 15.99
CA ALA A 129 10.04 -16.54 16.10
C ALA A 129 10.88 -17.78 16.44
N ARG A 130 10.47 -18.49 17.49
CA ARG A 130 11.09 -19.71 17.97
C ARG A 130 10.29 -20.92 17.50
N LYS A 131 10.80 -22.11 17.82
CA LYS A 131 10.14 -23.36 17.47
C LYS A 131 8.68 -23.43 17.94
N GLN A 132 8.38 -22.92 19.13
CA GLN A 132 7.03 -22.94 19.70
C GLN A 132 6.04 -22.13 18.87
N GLU A 133 6.39 -20.90 18.45
CA GLU A 133 5.54 -20.05 17.60
C GLU A 133 5.35 -20.69 16.21
N LEU A 134 6.43 -21.27 15.65
CA LEU A 134 6.36 -21.95 14.36
C LEU A 134 5.52 -23.23 14.44
N ASP A 135 5.63 -24.01 15.51
CA ASP A 135 4.83 -25.23 15.71
C ASP A 135 3.34 -24.85 15.85
N THR A 136 3.02 -23.78 16.59
CA THR A 136 1.64 -23.27 16.72
C THR A 136 1.07 -22.84 15.37
N LEU A 137 1.82 -22.06 14.60
CA LEU A 137 1.44 -21.66 13.23
C LEU A 137 1.27 -22.88 12.32
N ASN A 138 2.22 -23.80 12.35
CA ASN A 138 2.19 -25.01 11.53
C ASN A 138 1.10 -25.99 11.96
N GLY A 139 0.46 -25.81 13.11
CA GLY A 139 -0.80 -26.45 13.47
C GLY A 139 -1.95 -26.10 12.49
N ARG A 140 -1.80 -24.99 11.74
CA ARG A 140 -2.72 -24.56 10.68
C ARG A 140 -2.35 -25.06 9.28
N TYR A 141 -1.39 -25.98 9.16
CA TYR A 141 -0.97 -26.56 7.90
C TYR A 141 -1.95 -27.64 7.42
N PHE A 142 -2.67 -27.32 6.37
CA PHE A 142 -3.65 -28.18 5.69
C PHE A 142 -3.42 -28.13 4.17
N PRO A 143 -2.45 -28.90 3.64
CA PRO A 143 -2.04 -28.79 2.22
C PRO A 143 -3.15 -29.15 1.23
N SER A 144 -4.04 -30.05 1.63
CA SER A 144 -5.19 -30.50 0.80
C SER A 144 -6.47 -29.71 1.08
N PHE A 145 -6.39 -28.62 1.85
CA PHE A 145 -7.56 -27.80 2.13
C PHE A 145 -8.06 -27.13 0.87
N GLU A 146 -9.30 -27.42 0.50
CA GLU A 146 -10.02 -26.79 -0.61
C GLU A 146 -11.26 -26.11 -0.03
N PRO A 147 -11.27 -24.76 0.07
CA PRO A 147 -12.42 -24.05 0.59
C PRO A 147 -13.62 -24.17 -0.36
N GLN A 148 -14.81 -24.33 0.20
CA GLN A 148 -16.05 -24.15 -0.55
C GLN A 148 -16.24 -22.67 -0.83
N ASN A 149 -16.98 -22.31 -1.87
CA ASN A 149 -17.20 -20.90 -2.24
C ASN A 149 -17.88 -20.12 -1.11
N GLU A 150 -18.80 -20.75 -0.38
CA GLU A 150 -19.53 -20.16 0.74
C GLU A 150 -18.64 -19.84 1.94
N ASP A 151 -17.47 -20.48 2.03
CA ASP A 151 -16.50 -20.21 3.10
C ASP A 151 -15.79 -18.86 2.94
N MET A 152 -15.80 -18.28 1.74
CA MET A 152 -15.19 -16.98 1.41
C MET A 152 -13.72 -16.86 1.84
N TYR A 153 -12.95 -17.95 1.77
CA TYR A 153 -11.50 -17.88 1.96
C TYR A 153 -10.85 -17.17 0.80
N ILE A 154 -9.89 -16.29 1.12
CA ILE A 154 -9.01 -15.68 0.13
C ILE A 154 -7.62 -16.31 0.18
N THR A 155 -7.09 -16.71 -0.97
CA THR A 155 -5.72 -17.24 -1.06
C THR A 155 -4.73 -16.09 -1.29
N LEU A 156 -3.75 -15.96 -0.40
CA LEU A 156 -2.63 -15.03 -0.54
C LEU A 156 -1.43 -15.79 -1.09
N ALA A 157 -1.04 -15.47 -2.33
CA ALA A 157 0.09 -16.09 -2.99
C ALA A 157 1.23 -15.08 -3.24
N THR A 158 2.45 -15.59 -3.37
CA THR A 158 3.64 -14.74 -3.59
C THR A 158 3.78 -14.27 -5.04
N ARG A 159 3.20 -15.01 -6.00
CA ARG A 159 3.40 -14.80 -7.44
C ARG A 159 2.08 -14.46 -8.14
N ARG A 160 2.16 -13.55 -9.11
CA ARG A 160 1.00 -13.11 -9.90
C ARG A 160 0.45 -14.22 -10.79
N ASP A 161 1.32 -14.96 -11.48
CA ASP A 161 0.93 -16.07 -12.35
C ASP A 161 0.13 -17.16 -11.61
N GLN A 162 0.48 -17.44 -10.35
CA GLN A 162 -0.26 -18.36 -9.49
C GLN A 162 -1.65 -17.81 -9.15
N VAL A 163 -1.76 -16.52 -8.85
CA VAL A 163 -3.04 -15.85 -8.56
C VAL A 163 -3.96 -15.87 -9.78
N ASP A 164 -3.43 -15.49 -10.94
CA ASP A 164 -4.18 -15.45 -12.19
C ASP A 164 -4.70 -16.86 -12.52
N PHE A 165 -3.84 -17.89 -12.43
CA PHE A 165 -4.23 -19.29 -12.65
C PHE A 165 -5.33 -19.77 -11.69
N ILE A 166 -5.26 -19.44 -10.39
CA ILE A 166 -6.29 -19.83 -9.41
C ILE A 166 -7.62 -19.19 -9.77
N ASN A 167 -7.63 -17.88 -10.05
CA ASN A 167 -8.86 -17.14 -10.34
C ASN A 167 -9.49 -17.61 -11.66
N GLU A 168 -8.71 -17.79 -12.73
CA GLU A 168 -9.18 -18.28 -14.03
C GLU A 168 -9.74 -19.70 -13.92
N LYS A 169 -9.01 -20.60 -13.24
CA LYS A 169 -9.45 -21.97 -13.01
C LYS A 169 -10.78 -22.02 -12.25
N LYS A 170 -10.87 -21.28 -11.13
CA LYS A 170 -12.09 -21.25 -10.30
C LYS A 170 -13.29 -20.67 -11.06
N LEU A 171 -13.08 -19.60 -11.85
CA LEU A 171 -14.14 -19.06 -12.69
C LEU A 171 -14.60 -20.06 -13.76
N ALA A 172 -13.67 -20.79 -14.39
CA ALA A 172 -13.98 -21.80 -15.40
C ALA A 172 -14.76 -23.00 -14.82
N GLU A 173 -14.46 -23.39 -13.58
CA GLU A 173 -15.11 -24.50 -12.88
C GLU A 173 -16.56 -24.18 -12.45
N LEU A 174 -16.94 -22.90 -12.35
CA LEU A 174 -18.31 -22.51 -12.01
C LEU A 174 -19.28 -22.85 -13.16
N PRO A 175 -20.49 -23.35 -12.80
CA PRO A 175 -21.54 -23.56 -13.77
C PRO A 175 -22.09 -22.23 -14.32
N GLY A 176 -22.89 -22.31 -15.38
CA GLY A 176 -23.60 -21.17 -15.95
C GLY A 176 -22.78 -20.39 -16.98
N GLU A 177 -23.43 -19.39 -17.55
CA GLU A 177 -22.85 -18.53 -18.58
C GLU A 177 -21.98 -17.43 -17.96
N GLU A 178 -20.94 -17.07 -18.68
CA GLU A 178 -20.06 -15.98 -18.29
C GLU A 178 -20.68 -14.64 -18.69
N TYR A 179 -20.82 -13.73 -17.72
CA TYR A 179 -21.22 -12.37 -17.94
C TYR A 179 -19.99 -11.47 -18.01
N VAL A 180 -19.91 -10.63 -19.04
CA VAL A 180 -18.83 -9.67 -19.22
C VAL A 180 -19.35 -8.26 -19.02
N SER A 181 -18.99 -7.67 -17.89
CA SER A 181 -19.23 -6.25 -17.67
C SER A 181 -18.17 -5.44 -18.40
N VAL A 182 -18.61 -4.61 -19.35
CA VAL A 182 -17.72 -3.76 -20.16
C VAL A 182 -17.65 -2.36 -19.54
N GLY A 183 -16.46 -2.00 -19.05
CA GLY A 183 -16.21 -0.65 -18.51
C GLY A 183 -16.18 0.42 -19.60
N LYS A 184 -16.43 1.65 -19.19
CA LYS A 184 -16.42 2.81 -20.08
C LYS A 184 -15.29 3.75 -19.70
N ILE A 185 -14.51 4.19 -20.68
CA ILE A 185 -13.47 5.21 -20.51
C ILE A 185 -13.93 6.46 -21.27
N GLU A 186 -13.92 7.60 -20.59
CA GLU A 186 -14.16 8.91 -21.20
C GLU A 186 -12.97 9.83 -20.92
N GLY A 187 -12.53 10.59 -21.92
CA GLY A 187 -11.39 11.49 -21.81
C GLY A 187 -10.04 10.79 -21.65
N ASP A 188 -9.15 11.37 -20.86
CA ASP A 188 -7.78 10.87 -20.61
C ASP A 188 -7.74 10.02 -19.35
N PHE A 189 -7.88 8.70 -19.50
CA PHE A 189 -7.72 7.74 -18.40
C PHE A 189 -6.79 6.60 -18.85
N PRO A 190 -5.53 6.58 -18.39
CA PRO A 190 -4.54 5.60 -18.83
C PRO A 190 -4.93 4.15 -18.45
N GLU A 191 -4.80 3.20 -19.35
CA GLU A 191 -5.08 1.78 -19.07
C GLU A 191 -4.27 1.22 -17.89
N SER A 192 -3.02 1.69 -17.71
CA SER A 192 -2.17 1.30 -16.59
C SER A 192 -2.70 1.74 -15.22
N SER A 193 -3.65 2.68 -15.21
CA SER A 193 -4.29 3.23 -14.00
C SER A 193 -5.67 2.65 -13.73
N LEU A 194 -6.15 1.70 -14.56
CA LEU A 194 -7.45 1.06 -14.37
C LEU A 194 -7.49 0.29 -13.02
N PRO A 195 -8.42 0.63 -12.13
CA PRO A 195 -8.56 -0.05 -10.84
C PRO A 195 -9.04 -1.49 -10.96
N THR A 196 -9.78 -1.84 -12.03
CA THR A 196 -10.22 -3.19 -12.38
C THR A 196 -10.09 -3.41 -13.89
N GLN A 197 -10.48 -4.59 -14.36
CA GLN A 197 -10.43 -4.94 -15.79
C GLN A 197 -11.46 -4.12 -16.59
N LEU A 198 -11.08 -3.68 -17.80
CA LEU A 198 -12.01 -3.02 -18.72
C LEU A 198 -13.17 -3.96 -19.07
N ASN A 199 -12.84 -5.22 -19.38
CA ASN A 199 -13.79 -6.30 -19.60
C ASN A 199 -13.72 -7.24 -18.39
N LEU A 200 -14.63 -7.08 -17.45
CA LEU A 200 -14.68 -7.86 -16.23
C LEU A 200 -15.57 -9.09 -16.43
N SER A 201 -14.97 -10.27 -16.52
CA SER A 201 -15.67 -11.55 -16.61
C SER A 201 -16.03 -12.08 -15.23
N ILE A 202 -17.30 -12.37 -15.03
CA ILE A 202 -17.86 -12.95 -13.79
C ILE A 202 -18.92 -13.99 -14.10
N LYS A 203 -19.22 -14.84 -13.14
CA LYS A 203 -20.36 -15.78 -13.14
C LYS A 203 -21.09 -15.71 -11.81
N GLU A 204 -22.31 -16.22 -11.76
CA GLU A 204 -22.94 -16.52 -10.48
C GLU A 204 -22.04 -17.43 -9.65
N GLN A 205 -22.03 -17.26 -8.34
CA GLN A 205 -21.15 -17.90 -7.36
C GLN A 205 -19.65 -17.48 -7.47
N ALA A 206 -19.29 -16.54 -8.33
CA ALA A 206 -17.92 -16.03 -8.37
C ALA A 206 -17.59 -15.28 -7.09
N GLN A 207 -16.45 -15.62 -6.47
CA GLN A 207 -15.93 -14.88 -5.34
C GLN A 207 -15.25 -13.60 -5.83
N VAL A 208 -15.65 -12.48 -5.25
CA VAL A 208 -15.18 -11.15 -5.62
C VAL A 208 -14.68 -10.38 -4.40
N ILE A 209 -13.82 -9.38 -4.65
CA ILE A 209 -13.40 -8.41 -3.66
C ILE A 209 -13.78 -7.01 -4.15
N PHE A 210 -14.35 -6.21 -3.27
CA PHE A 210 -14.60 -4.80 -3.53
C PHE A 210 -13.29 -4.02 -3.51
N ILE A 211 -13.12 -3.14 -4.47
CA ILE A 211 -11.88 -2.36 -4.66
C ILE A 211 -12.08 -0.86 -4.40
N ASP A 212 -13.26 -0.50 -3.94
CA ASP A 212 -13.60 0.85 -3.54
C ASP A 212 -14.55 0.84 -2.33
N ASN A 213 -14.59 1.96 -1.60
CA ASN A 213 -15.52 2.14 -0.49
C ASN A 213 -16.89 2.56 -1.04
N ASP A 214 -17.93 1.93 -0.55
CA ASP A 214 -19.29 2.34 -0.90
C ASP A 214 -19.68 3.66 -0.23
N TYR A 215 -20.39 4.50 -0.96
CA TYR A 215 -20.85 5.79 -0.44
C TYR A 215 -21.84 5.65 0.73
N GLU A 216 -22.71 4.64 0.66
CA GLU A 216 -23.68 4.31 1.72
C GLU A 216 -23.08 3.42 2.83
N ARG A 217 -21.78 3.11 2.74
CA ARG A 217 -21.04 2.27 3.68
C ARG A 217 -21.53 0.82 3.77
N ARG A 218 -22.13 0.29 2.71
CA ARG A 218 -22.54 -1.11 2.61
C ARG A 218 -21.34 -2.05 2.61
N TRP A 219 -20.22 -1.63 2.03
CA TRP A 219 -18.92 -2.30 2.03
C TRP A 219 -17.76 -1.30 2.04
N VAL A 220 -16.58 -1.82 2.30
CA VAL A 220 -15.31 -1.06 2.20
C VAL A 220 -14.36 -1.77 1.24
N ASN A 221 -13.34 -1.07 0.77
CA ASN A 221 -12.28 -1.66 -0.02
C ASN A 221 -11.66 -2.86 0.73
N GLY A 222 -11.60 -4.03 0.06
CA GLY A 222 -11.15 -5.29 0.65
C GLY A 222 -12.28 -6.19 1.17
N THR A 223 -13.53 -5.73 1.19
CA THR A 223 -14.67 -6.60 1.54
C THR A 223 -14.81 -7.72 0.50
N ILE A 224 -14.94 -8.95 0.97
CA ILE A 224 -15.17 -10.12 0.12
C ILE A 224 -16.68 -10.38 0.03
N GLY A 225 -17.10 -10.84 -1.14
CA GLY A 225 -18.47 -11.31 -1.38
C GLY A 225 -18.51 -12.38 -2.47
N MET A 226 -19.67 -12.94 -2.66
CA MET A 226 -19.98 -13.91 -3.70
C MET A 226 -21.09 -13.35 -4.59
N VAL A 227 -20.93 -13.41 -5.89
CA VAL A 227 -21.97 -13.04 -6.84
C VAL A 227 -23.16 -13.98 -6.65
N SER A 228 -24.26 -13.47 -6.12
CA SER A 228 -25.48 -14.23 -5.80
C SER A 228 -26.44 -14.32 -6.98
N GLY A 229 -26.36 -13.37 -7.92
CA GLY A 229 -27.17 -13.38 -9.13
C GLY A 229 -26.77 -12.27 -10.09
N ILE A 230 -27.15 -12.49 -11.36
CA ILE A 230 -27.03 -11.48 -12.44
C ILE A 230 -28.38 -11.50 -13.17
N ASP A 231 -29.08 -10.38 -13.15
CA ASP A 231 -30.40 -10.30 -13.78
C ASP A 231 -30.32 -10.08 -15.30
N GLU A 232 -31.45 -10.15 -15.98
CA GLU A 232 -31.57 -9.96 -17.44
C GLU A 232 -31.11 -8.58 -17.92
N ASN A 233 -31.08 -7.59 -17.03
CA ASN A 233 -30.62 -6.23 -17.32
C ASN A 233 -29.12 -6.07 -17.09
N GLY A 234 -28.41 -7.11 -16.59
CA GLY A 234 -27.01 -7.09 -16.25
C GLY A 234 -26.71 -6.48 -14.89
N ASN A 235 -27.72 -6.36 -14.00
CA ASN A 235 -27.50 -5.94 -12.63
C ASN A 235 -26.86 -7.08 -11.84
N VAL A 236 -25.76 -6.80 -11.17
CA VAL A 236 -24.98 -7.78 -10.41
C VAL A 236 -25.29 -7.66 -8.93
N TYR A 237 -25.68 -8.77 -8.32
CA TYR A 237 -25.95 -8.86 -6.88
C TYR A 237 -24.80 -9.62 -6.21
N VAL A 238 -24.36 -9.14 -5.06
CA VAL A 238 -23.25 -9.75 -4.29
C VAL A 238 -23.69 -9.96 -2.85
N LEU A 239 -23.59 -11.20 -2.39
CA LEU A 239 -23.79 -11.61 -1.01
C LEU A 239 -22.48 -11.42 -0.26
N LEU A 240 -22.49 -10.59 0.78
CA LEU A 240 -21.32 -10.34 1.64
C LEU A 240 -21.18 -11.43 2.72
N GLU A 241 -20.00 -11.51 3.35
CA GLU A 241 -19.74 -12.40 4.49
C GLU A 241 -20.71 -12.15 5.67
N SER A 242 -21.25 -10.94 5.79
CA SER A 242 -22.30 -10.60 6.77
C SER A 242 -23.64 -11.28 6.53
N GLY A 243 -23.82 -11.96 5.40
CA GLY A 243 -25.10 -12.56 4.97
C GLY A 243 -26.07 -11.57 4.32
N VAL A 244 -25.62 -10.32 4.07
CA VAL A 244 -26.44 -9.30 3.41
C VAL A 244 -26.10 -9.24 1.92
N GLU A 245 -27.15 -9.31 1.09
CA GLU A 245 -27.03 -9.16 -0.35
C GLU A 245 -27.18 -7.69 -0.77
N HIS A 246 -26.36 -7.26 -1.71
CA HIS A 246 -26.40 -5.90 -2.25
C HIS A 246 -26.34 -5.90 -3.77
N LEU A 247 -27.11 -5.02 -4.38
CA LEU A 247 -26.92 -4.61 -5.78
C LEU A 247 -25.61 -3.82 -5.88
N VAL A 248 -24.74 -4.24 -6.80
CA VAL A 248 -23.47 -3.56 -7.08
C VAL A 248 -23.63 -2.71 -8.32
N GLU A 249 -23.60 -1.41 -8.12
CA GLU A 249 -23.67 -0.43 -9.20
C GLU A 249 -22.27 -0.06 -9.68
N PRO A 250 -22.10 0.27 -10.98
CA PRO A 250 -20.84 0.79 -11.49
C PRO A 250 -20.39 2.04 -10.73
N THR A 251 -19.11 2.10 -10.43
CA THR A 251 -18.45 3.27 -9.83
C THR A 251 -17.64 4.01 -10.89
N SER A 252 -17.63 5.32 -10.82
CA SER A 252 -16.85 6.18 -11.72
C SER A 252 -15.60 6.68 -11.01
N TRP A 253 -14.44 6.18 -11.44
CA TRP A 253 -13.13 6.70 -11.02
C TRP A 253 -12.73 7.86 -11.92
N ARG A 254 -12.14 8.88 -11.31
CA ARG A 254 -11.79 10.13 -11.98
C ARG A 254 -10.28 10.29 -12.05
N ASN A 255 -9.79 10.63 -13.22
CA ASN A 255 -8.42 11.10 -13.40
C ASN A 255 -8.40 12.61 -13.26
N TYR A 256 -7.64 13.11 -12.29
CA TYR A 256 -7.58 14.54 -11.97
C TYR A 256 -6.29 15.16 -12.49
N LYS A 257 -6.43 16.38 -13.01
CA LYS A 257 -5.33 17.31 -13.21
C LYS A 257 -5.47 18.43 -12.20
N TYR A 258 -4.40 18.66 -11.45
CA TYR A 258 -4.42 19.71 -10.44
C TYR A 258 -3.94 21.04 -11.02
N LYS A 259 -4.66 22.13 -10.73
CA LYS A 259 -4.29 23.51 -11.09
C LYS A 259 -4.26 24.38 -9.84
N TYR A 260 -3.33 25.31 -9.78
CA TYR A 260 -3.31 26.31 -8.71
C TYR A 260 -4.06 27.57 -9.13
N ASN A 261 -5.14 27.92 -8.41
CA ASN A 261 -5.89 29.13 -8.60
C ASN A 261 -5.24 30.29 -7.85
N GLU A 262 -4.66 31.24 -8.60
CA GLU A 262 -3.94 32.40 -8.02
C GLU A 262 -4.84 33.36 -7.26
N LYS A 263 -6.12 33.49 -7.66
CA LYS A 263 -7.06 34.43 -7.03
C LYS A 263 -7.54 33.92 -5.68
N GLU A 264 -7.81 32.60 -5.61
CA GLU A 264 -8.36 31.97 -4.41
C GLU A 264 -7.27 31.32 -3.55
N LYS A 265 -6.01 31.33 -4.02
CA LYS A 265 -4.85 30.72 -3.34
C LYS A 265 -5.07 29.27 -2.93
N ARG A 266 -5.75 28.50 -3.78
CA ARG A 266 -6.05 27.08 -3.53
C ARG A 266 -5.75 26.23 -4.76
N ILE A 267 -5.55 24.93 -4.51
CA ILE A 267 -5.43 23.91 -5.56
C ILE A 267 -6.84 23.54 -5.99
N GLU A 268 -7.08 23.56 -7.29
CA GLU A 268 -8.32 23.11 -7.92
C GLU A 268 -8.09 21.83 -8.68
N GLU A 269 -9.07 20.95 -8.65
CA GLU A 269 -9.09 19.67 -9.35
C GLU A 269 -9.88 19.83 -10.66
N GLU A 270 -9.29 19.45 -11.79
CA GLU A 270 -9.94 19.34 -13.08
C GLU A 270 -10.01 17.87 -13.48
N ILE A 271 -11.21 17.35 -13.69
CA ILE A 271 -11.40 15.99 -14.19
C ILE A 271 -11.00 15.98 -15.67
N VAL A 272 -10.00 15.20 -16.02
CA VAL A 272 -9.51 15.05 -17.40
C VAL A 272 -9.97 13.74 -18.06
N GLY A 273 -10.40 12.78 -17.27
CA GLY A 273 -10.97 11.52 -17.74
C GLY A 273 -11.67 10.77 -16.64
N THR A 274 -12.54 9.84 -17.03
CA THR A 274 -13.27 8.96 -16.13
C THR A 274 -13.19 7.51 -16.61
N PHE A 275 -13.23 6.58 -15.67
CA PHE A 275 -13.43 5.17 -15.93
C PHE A 275 -14.60 4.68 -15.10
N GLU A 276 -15.59 4.08 -15.73
CA GLU A 276 -16.78 3.53 -15.08
C GLU A 276 -16.79 2.01 -15.23
N GLN A 277 -16.91 1.30 -14.11
CA GLN A 277 -17.00 -0.16 -14.06
C GLN A 277 -17.54 -0.60 -12.70
N LEU A 278 -17.98 -1.86 -12.56
CA LEU A 278 -18.28 -2.48 -11.28
C LEU A 278 -17.03 -2.43 -10.36
N PRO A 279 -17.16 -1.98 -9.10
CA PRO A 279 -16.03 -1.82 -8.18
C PRO A 279 -15.59 -3.15 -7.55
N ILE A 280 -15.48 -4.19 -8.37
CA ILE A 280 -15.13 -5.55 -7.94
C ILE A 280 -14.04 -6.16 -8.82
N ARG A 281 -13.40 -7.21 -8.29
CA ARG A 281 -12.47 -8.11 -8.99
C ARG A 281 -12.70 -9.54 -8.52
N LEU A 282 -12.35 -10.51 -9.35
CA LEU A 282 -12.25 -11.90 -8.90
C LEU A 282 -11.23 -12.03 -7.76
N ALA A 283 -11.57 -12.79 -6.74
CA ALA A 283 -10.79 -12.84 -5.51
C ALA A 283 -10.80 -14.20 -4.78
N TRP A 284 -10.71 -15.31 -5.48
CA TRP A 284 -10.29 -16.57 -4.83
C TRP A 284 -8.82 -16.50 -4.42
N ALA A 285 -8.01 -15.73 -5.19
CA ALA A 285 -6.63 -15.44 -4.84
C ALA A 285 -6.26 -13.99 -5.17
N ILE A 286 -5.35 -13.43 -4.36
CA ILE A 286 -4.65 -12.17 -4.62
C ILE A 286 -3.17 -12.31 -4.25
N THR A 287 -2.30 -11.44 -4.76
CA THR A 287 -0.91 -11.46 -4.34
C THR A 287 -0.76 -10.85 -2.94
N VAL A 288 0.25 -11.31 -2.17
CA VAL A 288 0.61 -10.72 -0.87
C VAL A 288 0.82 -9.21 -1.00
N HIS A 289 1.41 -8.73 -2.11
CA HIS A 289 1.58 -7.29 -2.37
C HIS A 289 0.24 -6.54 -2.46
N LYS A 290 -0.72 -7.09 -3.19
CA LYS A 290 -2.05 -6.47 -3.32
C LYS A 290 -2.91 -6.58 -2.07
N SER A 291 -2.55 -7.45 -1.12
CA SER A 291 -3.23 -7.57 0.16
C SER A 291 -2.80 -6.54 1.19
N GLN A 292 -1.75 -5.73 0.92
CA GLN A 292 -1.35 -4.66 1.84
C GLN A 292 -2.53 -3.70 2.12
N GLY A 293 -2.62 -3.23 3.36
CA GLY A 293 -3.75 -2.42 3.82
C GLY A 293 -5.04 -3.19 4.08
N LEU A 294 -5.25 -4.36 3.45
CA LEU A 294 -6.48 -5.15 3.58
C LEU A 294 -6.46 -6.04 4.83
N THR A 295 -7.66 -6.50 5.22
CA THR A 295 -7.88 -7.36 6.39
C THR A 295 -8.97 -8.37 6.06
N PHE A 296 -8.77 -9.63 6.43
CA PHE A 296 -9.66 -10.73 6.12
C PHE A 296 -9.90 -11.61 7.35
N SER A 297 -11.10 -12.15 7.47
CA SER A 297 -11.45 -13.12 8.51
C SER A 297 -10.88 -14.51 8.23
N ARG A 298 -10.80 -14.91 6.95
CA ARG A 298 -10.39 -16.24 6.49
C ARG A 298 -9.37 -16.15 5.36
N VAL A 299 -8.19 -16.72 5.60
CA VAL A 299 -7.06 -16.62 4.69
C VAL A 299 -6.39 -17.96 4.48
N VAL A 300 -6.15 -18.31 3.23
CA VAL A 300 -5.22 -19.38 2.85
C VAL A 300 -3.90 -18.74 2.47
N VAL A 301 -2.83 -19.02 3.19
CA VAL A 301 -1.48 -18.55 2.85
C VAL A 301 -0.77 -19.62 2.03
N ASP A 302 -0.45 -19.29 0.80
CA ASP A 302 0.27 -20.17 -0.12
C ASP A 302 1.65 -19.58 -0.46
N LEU A 303 2.67 -20.09 0.24
CA LEU A 303 4.07 -19.74 0.02
C LEU A 303 4.82 -20.78 -0.83
N THR A 304 4.12 -21.67 -1.52
CA THR A 304 4.75 -22.73 -2.36
C THR A 304 5.58 -22.12 -3.51
N GLY A 305 5.25 -20.92 -3.96
CA GLY A 305 6.05 -20.14 -4.92
C GLY A 305 7.38 -19.60 -4.38
N GLY A 306 7.69 -19.86 -3.09
CA GLY A 306 8.84 -19.33 -2.36
C GLY A 306 8.62 -17.91 -1.83
N VAL A 307 9.32 -17.59 -0.74
CA VAL A 307 9.42 -16.23 -0.18
C VAL A 307 10.68 -15.57 -0.72
N PHE A 308 10.53 -14.47 -1.44
CA PHE A 308 11.65 -13.81 -2.12
C PHE A 308 11.92 -12.38 -1.63
N ALA A 309 11.03 -11.82 -0.80
CA ALA A 309 11.16 -10.48 -0.25
C ALA A 309 11.08 -10.51 1.27
N GLY A 310 11.87 -9.68 1.94
CA GLY A 310 11.77 -9.48 3.38
C GLY A 310 10.38 -9.00 3.78
N GLY A 311 9.87 -9.46 4.92
CA GLY A 311 8.55 -9.11 5.44
C GLY A 311 7.37 -9.81 4.75
N GLN A 312 7.56 -10.53 3.64
CA GLN A 312 6.47 -11.11 2.85
C GLN A 312 5.62 -12.10 3.66
N THR A 313 6.25 -12.97 4.45
CA THR A 313 5.56 -13.89 5.36
C THR A 313 4.77 -13.14 6.42
N TYR A 314 5.38 -12.14 7.04
CA TYR A 314 4.69 -11.29 8.02
C TYR A 314 3.46 -10.60 7.41
N VAL A 315 3.59 -10.01 6.23
CA VAL A 315 2.46 -9.36 5.55
C VAL A 315 1.34 -10.36 5.28
N ALA A 316 1.64 -11.53 4.71
CA ALA A 316 0.64 -12.54 4.40
C ALA A 316 -0.14 -12.99 5.66
N LEU A 317 0.57 -13.32 6.74
CA LEU A 317 -0.04 -13.76 7.99
C LEU A 317 -0.84 -12.65 8.68
N SER A 318 -0.30 -11.43 8.69
CA SER A 318 -0.94 -10.27 9.34
C SER A 318 -2.20 -9.79 8.64
N ARG A 319 -2.54 -10.31 7.47
CA ARG A 319 -3.84 -10.02 6.81
C ARG A 319 -5.00 -10.72 7.52
N CYS A 320 -4.77 -11.84 8.19
CA CYS A 320 -5.81 -12.56 8.92
C CYS A 320 -6.08 -11.92 10.29
N THR A 321 -7.34 -11.89 10.70
CA THR A 321 -7.76 -11.32 11.99
C THR A 321 -7.52 -12.28 13.16
N SER A 322 -7.47 -13.59 12.92
CA SER A 322 -7.29 -14.62 13.96
C SER A 322 -6.51 -15.83 13.44
N LEU A 323 -5.93 -16.59 14.38
CA LEU A 323 -5.25 -17.83 14.05
C LEU A 323 -6.23 -18.90 13.50
N GLU A 324 -7.47 -18.90 13.95
CA GLU A 324 -8.48 -19.85 13.49
C GLU A 324 -8.86 -19.68 12.02
N GLY A 325 -8.92 -18.44 11.56
CA GLY A 325 -9.21 -18.11 10.16
C GLY A 325 -8.05 -18.40 9.20
N LEU A 326 -6.87 -18.76 9.72
CA LEU A 326 -5.67 -18.99 8.93
C LEU A 326 -5.55 -20.45 8.49
N VAL A 327 -5.22 -20.67 7.22
CA VAL A 327 -4.82 -21.97 6.66
C VAL A 327 -3.48 -21.79 5.93
N LEU A 328 -2.57 -22.72 6.12
CA LEU A 328 -1.27 -22.76 5.45
C LEU A 328 -1.23 -23.90 4.42
N LYS A 329 -0.91 -23.59 3.17
CA LYS A 329 -0.68 -24.58 2.10
C LYS A 329 0.73 -25.19 2.17
N SER A 330 1.67 -24.51 2.80
CA SER A 330 3.03 -24.98 3.08
C SER A 330 3.41 -24.68 4.51
N LYS A 331 4.24 -25.54 5.12
CA LYS A 331 4.80 -25.26 6.45
C LYS A 331 5.72 -24.05 6.39
N ILE A 332 5.60 -23.19 7.39
CA ILE A 332 6.49 -22.06 7.57
C ILE A 332 7.70 -22.52 8.39
N SER A 333 8.87 -22.20 7.88
CA SER A 333 10.16 -22.45 8.53
C SER A 333 10.87 -21.14 8.85
N SER A 334 11.93 -21.19 9.64
CA SER A 334 12.76 -20.01 9.92
C SER A 334 13.39 -19.38 8.66
N ARG A 335 13.51 -20.15 7.57
CA ARG A 335 14.02 -19.66 6.28
C ARG A 335 13.02 -18.77 5.55
N ASP A 336 11.74 -18.93 5.84
CA ASP A 336 10.65 -18.14 5.25
C ASP A 336 10.42 -16.83 6.01
N ILE A 337 11.12 -16.65 7.14
CA ILE A 337 11.04 -15.46 7.98
C ILE A 337 12.42 -14.82 7.99
N PHE A 338 12.55 -13.70 7.30
CA PHE A 338 13.79 -12.95 7.34
C PHE A 338 13.54 -11.46 7.22
N ILE A 339 14.42 -10.70 7.83
CA ILE A 339 14.43 -9.23 7.81
C ILE A 339 15.82 -8.80 7.37
N ARG A 340 15.87 -7.74 6.59
CA ARG A 340 17.15 -7.15 6.22
C ARG A 340 17.81 -6.49 7.42
N LYS A 341 19.14 -6.64 7.50
CA LYS A 341 19.96 -6.09 8.58
C LYS A 341 19.75 -4.57 8.73
N GLU A 342 19.62 -3.87 7.62
CA GLU A 342 19.43 -2.43 7.56
C GLU A 342 18.13 -1.99 8.25
N ILE A 343 17.06 -2.80 8.17
CA ILE A 343 15.79 -2.55 8.88
C ILE A 343 15.99 -2.70 10.39
N VAL A 344 16.70 -3.75 10.82
CA VAL A 344 17.00 -3.98 12.23
C VAL A 344 17.83 -2.83 12.81
N GLU A 345 18.83 -2.36 12.08
CA GLU A 345 19.63 -1.19 12.47
C GLU A 345 18.80 0.09 12.54
N PHE A 346 17.94 0.32 11.55
CA PHE A 346 17.06 1.49 11.55
C PHE A 346 16.03 1.46 12.68
N SER A 347 15.50 0.30 13.04
CA SER A 347 14.52 0.17 14.12
C SER A 347 15.06 0.51 15.52
N GLN A 348 16.39 0.50 15.71
CA GLN A 348 17.01 0.85 16.99
C GLN A 348 16.79 2.30 17.40
N ILE A 349 16.47 3.18 16.45
CA ILE A 349 16.18 4.60 16.74
C ILE A 349 14.69 4.89 16.92
N PHE A 350 13.81 3.87 16.85
CA PHE A 350 12.39 4.05 17.05
C PHE A 350 12.08 4.51 18.47
N ASN A 351 11.19 5.51 18.59
CA ASN A 351 10.78 6.10 19.87
C ASN A 351 11.96 6.58 20.74
N ASN A 352 13.07 7.00 20.11
CA ASN A 352 14.22 7.53 20.85
C ASN A 352 13.86 8.92 21.42
N GLN A 353 13.64 8.99 22.73
CA GLN A 353 13.20 10.19 23.43
C GLN A 353 14.18 11.36 23.25
N ALA A 354 15.49 11.10 23.32
CA ALA A 354 16.49 12.15 23.14
C ALA A 354 16.43 12.76 21.73
N LEU A 355 16.22 11.94 20.71
CA LEU A 355 16.05 12.39 19.33
C LEU A 355 14.76 13.19 19.16
N ILE A 356 13.67 12.74 19.73
CA ILE A 356 12.37 13.43 19.70
C ILE A 356 12.45 14.79 20.36
N GLU A 357 12.97 14.85 21.61
CA GLU A 357 13.11 16.10 22.35
C GLU A 357 14.03 17.10 21.66
N LYS A 358 15.17 16.61 21.09
CA LYS A 358 16.06 17.44 20.31
C LYS A 358 15.35 18.05 19.11
N SER A 359 14.62 17.23 18.34
CA SER A 359 13.90 17.69 17.13
C SER A 359 12.78 18.68 17.46
N ILE A 360 12.07 18.49 18.58
CA ILE A 360 11.07 19.45 19.05
C ILE A 360 11.71 20.80 19.35
N LYS A 361 12.82 20.81 20.10
CA LYS A 361 13.54 22.06 20.44
C LYS A 361 14.08 22.78 19.20
N GLU A 362 14.64 22.03 18.25
CA GLU A 362 15.11 22.58 16.98
C GLU A 362 13.97 23.21 16.17
N SER A 363 12.82 22.54 16.06
CA SER A 363 11.63 23.06 15.37
C SER A 363 11.05 24.30 16.06
N GLU A 364 11.00 24.33 17.38
CA GLU A 364 10.55 25.50 18.15
C GLU A 364 11.47 26.70 17.92
N ALA A 365 12.79 26.48 17.93
CA ALA A 365 13.77 27.52 17.67
C ALA A 365 13.65 28.09 16.23
N GLU A 366 13.45 27.22 15.23
CA GLU A 366 13.23 27.64 13.85
C GLU A 366 11.93 28.44 13.68
N LEU A 367 10.85 28.05 14.34
CA LEU A 367 9.57 28.77 14.34
C LEU A 367 9.72 30.16 14.96
N GLN A 368 10.41 30.26 16.10
CA GLN A 368 10.68 31.53 16.77
C GLN A 368 11.54 32.45 15.90
N TYR A 369 12.59 31.90 15.31
CA TYR A 369 13.44 32.65 14.38
C TYR A 369 12.67 33.13 13.14
N GLY A 370 11.83 32.27 12.56
CA GLY A 370 10.99 32.61 11.41
C GLY A 370 10.03 33.76 11.73
N ARG A 371 9.37 33.71 12.90
CA ARG A 371 8.46 34.78 13.38
C ARG A 371 9.22 36.10 13.59
N ALA A 372 10.37 36.04 14.24
CA ALA A 372 11.21 37.21 14.46
C ALA A 372 11.70 37.83 13.14
N ALA A 373 12.17 37.00 12.20
CA ALA A 373 12.62 37.46 10.88
C ALA A 373 11.47 38.08 10.07
N GLN A 374 10.24 37.54 10.17
CA GLN A 374 9.07 38.11 9.52
C GLN A 374 8.65 39.44 10.14
N GLY A 375 8.63 39.55 11.48
CA GLY A 375 8.36 40.79 12.20
C GLY A 375 9.35 41.88 11.82
N PHE A 376 10.65 41.55 11.73
CA PHE A 376 11.71 42.48 11.30
C PHE A 376 11.49 42.97 9.86
N ARG A 377 11.14 42.08 8.94
CA ARG A 377 10.84 42.48 7.53
C ARG A 377 9.61 43.34 7.40
N GLN A 378 8.63 43.22 8.30
CA GLN A 378 7.39 44.00 8.31
C GLN A 378 7.53 45.32 9.09
N GLY A 379 8.72 45.64 9.63
CA GLY A 379 8.97 46.86 10.38
C GLY A 379 8.33 46.88 11.78
N ASN A 380 7.83 45.77 12.26
CA ASN A 380 7.34 45.60 13.63
C ASN A 380 8.55 45.18 14.51
N MET A 381 9.20 46.17 15.17
CA MET A 381 10.15 45.91 16.25
C MET A 381 9.44 45.82 17.60
#